data_c26619aeac2f44cea30a82e2317808cd
#
_entry.id   c26619aeac2f44cea30a82e2317808cd
#
_cell.length_a   1.000
_cell.length_b   1.000
_cell.length_c   1.000
_cell.angle_alpha   90.00
_cell.angle_beta   90.00
_cell.angle_gamma   90.00
#
_symmetry.space_group_name_H-M   'P 1'
#
loop_
_entity.id
_entity.type
_entity.pdbx_description
1 polymer ?
#
loop_
_entity_poly.entity_id
_entity_poly.type
_entity_poly.pdbx_seq_one_letter_code
_entity_poly.pdbx_strand_id
1 'polypeptide(L)'
;NMSAGKSGDLDGVSVSVPAGGWTFMSAPYPFTININLDQASFYGPITYGTIGEGWTDVVTTLQPWGGYALYNRTGAVQTVLLDPMQESGGVARTTLDDETGWQVSLQAQSGDYFDRYNRFGCLESASNELDWHDNPELLSPGNYLSMAFNGVIENSIIALTSDLRGLSENVQIWDGEISGLGLSDPVELSWES
;
A
#
# COMPACT_ATOMS: atom_id res chain seq x y z
N ASN A 1 -31.36 -16.43 -27.52
CA ASN A 1 -30.02 -16.52 -28.11
C ASN A 1 -29.05 -15.67 -27.25
N MET A 2 -28.45 -16.32 -26.27
CA MET A 2 -27.26 -15.73 -25.67
C MET A 2 -26.13 -15.93 -26.67
N SER A 3 -25.64 -14.83 -27.26
CA SER A 3 -24.37 -14.87 -28.02
C SER A 3 -23.30 -15.29 -27.03
N ALA A 4 -22.57 -16.35 -27.35
CA ALA A 4 -21.36 -16.71 -26.63
C ALA A 4 -20.49 -15.43 -26.60
N GLY A 5 -20.19 -14.96 -25.41
CA GLY A 5 -19.27 -13.85 -25.26
C GLY A 5 -17.99 -14.18 -26.02
N LYS A 6 -17.38 -13.18 -26.67
CA LYS A 6 -16.03 -13.35 -27.20
C LYS A 6 -15.18 -13.95 -26.10
N SER A 7 -14.44 -15.01 -26.42
CA SER A 7 -13.35 -15.46 -25.53
C SER A 7 -12.51 -14.24 -25.24
N GLY A 8 -12.42 -13.86 -23.94
CA GLY A 8 -11.61 -12.72 -23.54
C GLY A 8 -10.20 -12.93 -24.06
N ASP A 9 -9.57 -11.85 -24.46
CA ASP A 9 -8.17 -11.84 -24.82
C ASP A 9 -7.36 -12.37 -23.63
N LEU A 10 -6.70 -13.50 -23.79
CA LEU A 10 -5.87 -14.13 -22.77
C LEU A 10 -4.45 -13.54 -22.74
N ASP A 11 -4.18 -12.56 -23.61
CA ASP A 11 -2.86 -11.95 -23.74
C ASP A 11 -2.51 -10.99 -22.58
N GLY A 12 -3.43 -10.80 -21.65
CA GLY A 12 -3.25 -9.91 -20.51
C GLY A 12 -3.54 -8.45 -20.83
N VAL A 13 -3.72 -7.66 -19.77
CA VAL A 13 -3.95 -6.21 -19.86
C VAL A 13 -2.77 -5.47 -19.24
N SER A 14 -2.17 -4.57 -20.00
CA SER A 14 -1.07 -3.74 -19.52
C SER A 14 -1.56 -2.47 -18.86
N VAL A 15 -1.03 -2.19 -17.66
CA VAL A 15 -1.28 -0.97 -16.90
C VAL A 15 0.01 -0.18 -16.79
N SER A 16 -0.01 1.08 -17.24
CA SER A 16 1.13 1.99 -17.09
C SER A 16 1.07 2.71 -15.75
N VAL A 17 2.17 2.66 -15.00
CA VAL A 17 2.30 3.28 -13.67
C VAL A 17 3.38 4.36 -13.73
N PRO A 18 3.04 5.64 -13.47
CA PRO A 18 4.00 6.75 -13.58
C PRO A 18 5.14 6.59 -12.57
N ALA A 19 6.28 7.18 -12.89
CA ALA A 19 7.43 7.22 -11.99
C ALA A 19 7.10 7.93 -10.67
N GLY A 20 7.43 7.33 -9.53
CA GLY A 20 7.20 7.91 -8.22
C GLY A 20 5.74 8.31 -7.96
N GLY A 21 4.78 7.54 -8.52
CA GLY A 21 3.39 7.94 -8.48
C GLY A 21 2.39 6.81 -8.33
N TRP A 22 1.19 7.18 -7.91
CA TRP A 22 0.04 6.29 -7.80
C TRP A 22 -0.70 6.12 -9.12
N THR A 23 -1.21 4.92 -9.36
CA THR A 23 -2.17 4.60 -10.42
C THR A 23 -3.34 3.86 -9.84
N PHE A 24 -4.55 4.26 -10.26
CA PHE A 24 -5.77 3.53 -9.95
C PHE A 24 -6.12 2.61 -11.11
N MET A 25 -6.45 1.36 -10.79
CA MET A 25 -6.80 0.36 -11.78
C MET A 25 -8.01 -0.47 -11.29
N SER A 26 -8.69 -1.12 -12.23
CA SER A 26 -9.71 -2.11 -11.92
C SER A 26 -9.29 -3.48 -12.46
N ALA A 27 -9.75 -4.55 -11.81
CA ALA A 27 -9.58 -5.90 -12.33
C ALA A 27 -10.33 -6.02 -13.68
N PRO A 28 -9.63 -6.33 -14.78
CA PRO A 28 -10.24 -6.31 -16.12
C PRO A 28 -11.02 -7.58 -16.46
N TYR A 29 -11.03 -8.57 -15.57
CA TYR A 29 -11.60 -9.88 -15.81
C TYR A 29 -12.82 -10.16 -14.92
N PRO A 30 -13.81 -10.97 -15.39
CA PRO A 30 -14.96 -11.37 -14.60
C PRO A 30 -14.68 -12.51 -13.61
N PHE A 31 -13.40 -12.79 -13.33
CA PHE A 31 -12.91 -13.78 -12.38
C PHE A 31 -11.68 -13.24 -11.65
N THR A 32 -11.37 -13.84 -10.51
CA THR A 32 -10.19 -13.48 -9.72
C THR A 32 -8.91 -13.84 -10.46
N ILE A 33 -7.95 -12.92 -10.49
CA ILE A 33 -6.60 -13.16 -11.00
C ILE A 33 -5.58 -12.96 -9.90
N ASN A 34 -4.47 -13.68 -10.00
CA ASN A 34 -3.31 -13.44 -9.16
C ASN A 34 -2.53 -12.24 -9.68
N ILE A 35 -1.88 -11.53 -8.77
CA ILE A 35 -0.94 -10.48 -9.11
C ILE A 35 0.32 -10.67 -8.25
N ASN A 36 1.46 -10.63 -8.91
CA ASN A 36 2.75 -10.79 -8.29
C ASN A 36 3.66 -9.66 -8.75
N LEU A 37 3.97 -8.76 -7.86
CA LEU A 37 4.77 -7.57 -8.13
C LEU A 37 6.05 -7.59 -7.31
N ASP A 38 7.12 -7.14 -7.91
CA ASP A 38 8.37 -6.88 -7.22
C ASP A 38 8.18 -5.72 -6.22
N GLN A 39 8.35 -6.01 -4.94
CA GLN A 39 8.17 -5.06 -3.84
C GLN A 39 9.20 -3.91 -3.85
N ALA A 40 10.38 -4.15 -4.41
CA ALA A 40 11.37 -3.10 -4.57
C ALA A 40 10.92 -2.05 -5.60
N SER A 41 10.13 -2.46 -6.59
CA SER A 41 9.62 -1.60 -7.66
C SER A 41 8.23 -1.04 -7.37
N PHE A 42 7.39 -1.74 -6.59
CA PHE A 42 5.99 -1.38 -6.38
C PHE A 42 5.55 -1.51 -4.92
N TYR A 43 4.62 -0.65 -4.53
CA TYR A 43 3.80 -0.81 -3.33
C TYR A 43 2.33 -0.98 -3.72
N GLY A 44 1.69 -1.99 -3.18
CA GLY A 44 0.32 -2.39 -3.52
C GLY A 44 0.32 -3.71 -4.33
N PRO A 45 -0.80 -4.06 -4.97
CA PRO A 45 -2.06 -3.31 -4.99
C PRO A 45 -2.74 -3.28 -3.62
N ILE A 46 -3.30 -2.12 -3.30
CA ILE A 46 -4.17 -1.93 -2.14
C ILE A 46 -5.59 -1.63 -2.62
N THR A 47 -6.60 -1.95 -1.84
CA THR A 47 -8.00 -1.64 -2.17
C THR A 47 -8.62 -0.76 -1.09
N TYR A 48 -9.63 0.00 -1.44
CA TYR A 48 -10.38 0.79 -0.48
C TYR A 48 -11.49 -0.06 0.12
N GLY A 49 -11.55 -0.09 1.45
CA GLY A 49 -12.63 -0.75 2.18
C GLY A 49 -13.96 -0.02 2.05
N THR A 50 -14.85 -0.25 2.97
CA THR A 50 -16.08 0.54 3.07
C THR A 50 -15.78 1.96 3.55
N ILE A 51 -16.75 2.86 3.41
CA ILE A 51 -16.62 4.25 3.90
C ILE A 51 -16.24 4.23 5.37
N GLY A 52 -15.13 4.86 5.72
CA GLY A 52 -14.56 4.91 7.06
C GLY A 52 -13.48 3.85 7.35
N GLU A 53 -13.43 2.73 6.62
CA GLU A 53 -12.40 1.69 6.84
C GLU A 53 -11.02 2.01 6.25
N GLY A 54 -10.97 2.98 5.32
CA GLY A 54 -9.72 3.40 4.71
C GLY A 54 -9.16 2.38 3.69
N TRP A 55 -7.87 2.50 3.41
CA TRP A 55 -7.15 1.58 2.53
C TRP A 55 -6.79 0.29 3.26
N THR A 56 -6.81 -0.83 2.52
CA THR A 56 -6.42 -2.15 3.06
C THR A 56 -4.91 -2.35 2.99
N ASP A 57 -4.45 -3.44 3.58
CA ASP A 57 -3.10 -3.94 3.30
C ASP A 57 -2.99 -4.44 1.85
N VAL A 58 -1.75 -4.67 1.41
CA VAL A 58 -1.46 -5.16 0.05
C VAL A 58 -2.12 -6.51 -0.20
N VAL A 59 -2.77 -6.63 -1.35
CA VAL A 59 -3.41 -7.87 -1.78
C VAL A 59 -2.60 -8.58 -2.87
N THR A 60 -2.70 -9.90 -2.93
CA THR A 60 -2.05 -10.74 -3.94
C THR A 60 -3.02 -11.25 -5.01
N THR A 61 -4.30 -10.90 -4.86
CA THR A 61 -5.34 -11.26 -5.82
C THR A 61 -6.23 -10.07 -6.13
N LEU A 62 -6.62 -9.95 -7.40
CA LEU A 62 -7.57 -8.94 -7.84
C LEU A 62 -8.93 -9.60 -8.05
N GLN A 63 -9.93 -9.14 -7.31
CA GLN A 63 -11.30 -9.61 -7.41
C GLN A 63 -12.00 -9.00 -8.63
N PRO A 64 -12.94 -9.70 -9.27
CA PRO A 64 -13.70 -9.16 -10.39
C PRO A 64 -14.30 -7.80 -10.05
N TRP A 65 -14.11 -6.83 -10.95
CA TRP A 65 -14.64 -5.47 -10.84
C TRP A 65 -14.13 -4.66 -9.64
N GLY A 66 -13.17 -5.22 -8.87
CA GLY A 66 -12.51 -4.51 -7.77
C GLY A 66 -11.67 -3.33 -8.27
N GLY A 67 -11.62 -2.27 -7.45
CA GLY A 67 -10.75 -1.10 -7.65
C GLY A 67 -9.51 -1.20 -6.77
N TYR A 68 -8.35 -0.85 -7.34
CA TYR A 68 -7.05 -0.98 -6.68
C TYR A 68 -6.18 0.24 -6.93
N ALA A 69 -5.33 0.55 -5.97
CA ALA A 69 -4.28 1.54 -6.11
C ALA A 69 -2.91 0.84 -6.10
N LEU A 70 -2.02 1.29 -6.96
CA LEU A 70 -0.66 0.78 -7.11
C LEU A 70 0.32 1.94 -7.21
N TYR A 71 1.38 1.92 -6.42
CA TYR A 71 2.44 2.91 -6.42
C TYR A 71 3.70 2.35 -7.07
N ASN A 72 4.29 3.13 -7.97
CA ASN A 72 5.58 2.83 -8.58
C ASN A 72 6.69 3.57 -7.79
N ARG A 73 7.56 2.81 -7.14
CA ARG A 73 8.69 3.33 -6.34
C ARG A 73 9.86 3.82 -7.20
N THR A 74 9.87 3.43 -8.48
CA THR A 74 11.02 3.71 -9.36
C THR A 74 10.96 5.11 -9.97
N GLY A 75 12.13 5.62 -10.35
CA GLY A 75 12.25 6.90 -11.07
C GLY A 75 11.86 6.85 -12.56
N ALA A 76 11.28 5.74 -13.04
CA ALA A 76 10.86 5.56 -14.42
C ALA A 76 9.43 5.02 -14.52
N VAL A 77 8.73 5.34 -15.61
CA VAL A 77 7.42 4.73 -15.90
C VAL A 77 7.59 3.21 -16.00
N GLN A 78 6.74 2.47 -15.30
CA GLN A 78 6.69 1.02 -15.31
C GLN A 78 5.41 0.53 -15.98
N THR A 79 5.44 -0.70 -16.49
CA THR A 79 4.25 -1.36 -17.03
C THR A 79 4.01 -2.64 -16.24
N VAL A 80 2.81 -2.80 -15.71
CA VAL A 80 2.35 -4.01 -15.04
C VAL A 80 1.44 -4.77 -15.98
N LEU A 81 1.73 -6.05 -16.22
CA LEU A 81 0.88 -6.95 -16.97
C LEU A 81 -0.09 -7.65 -16.02
N LEU A 82 -1.37 -7.45 -16.21
CA LEU A 82 -2.42 -8.20 -15.54
C LEU A 82 -2.69 -9.46 -16.38
N ASP A 83 -2.01 -10.55 -16.04
CA ASP A 83 -2.06 -11.82 -16.77
C ASP A 83 -3.14 -12.71 -16.16
N PRO A 84 -4.22 -13.05 -16.90
CA PRO A 84 -5.28 -13.92 -16.40
C PRO A 84 -4.84 -15.36 -16.14
N MET A 85 -3.68 -15.76 -16.70
CA MET A 85 -3.11 -17.10 -16.55
C MET A 85 -1.98 -17.15 -15.51
N GLN A 86 -1.72 -16.04 -14.81
CA GLN A 86 -0.68 -16.00 -13.80
C GLN A 86 -1.01 -17.00 -12.68
N GLU A 87 -0.15 -17.99 -12.52
CA GLU A 87 -0.29 -18.98 -11.44
C GLU A 87 -0.13 -18.30 -10.08
N SER A 88 -0.77 -18.89 -9.06
CA SER A 88 -0.59 -18.50 -7.65
C SER A 88 0.77 -19.00 -7.15
N GLY A 89 1.82 -18.47 -7.72
CA GLY A 89 3.21 -18.77 -7.36
C GLY A 89 3.87 -17.45 -6.99
N GLY A 90 3.51 -16.93 -5.83
CA GLY A 90 4.08 -15.67 -5.38
C GLY A 90 5.59 -15.79 -5.23
N VAL A 91 6.33 -14.77 -5.63
CA VAL A 91 7.52 -14.40 -4.88
C VAL A 91 7.06 -14.37 -3.44
N ALA A 92 7.66 -15.20 -2.59
CA ALA A 92 7.35 -15.18 -1.18
C ALA A 92 7.51 -13.72 -0.74
N ARG A 93 6.38 -13.09 -0.40
CA ARG A 93 6.43 -11.78 0.23
C ARG A 93 7.27 -12.01 1.47
N THR A 94 8.42 -11.37 1.57
CA THR A 94 9.13 -11.33 2.84
C THR A 94 8.14 -10.69 3.80
N THR A 95 7.57 -11.50 4.68
CA THR A 95 6.73 -10.97 5.73
C THR A 95 7.67 -10.21 6.64
N LEU A 96 7.32 -8.99 7.02
CA LEU A 96 8.10 -8.20 7.96
C LEU A 96 8.34 -8.96 9.29
N ASP A 97 7.51 -9.96 9.57
CA ASP A 97 7.61 -10.86 10.74
C ASP A 97 8.83 -11.80 10.69
N ASP A 98 9.41 -12.03 9.51
CA ASP A 98 10.61 -12.87 9.33
C ASP A 98 11.92 -12.06 9.40
N GLU A 99 11.84 -10.74 9.55
CA GLU A 99 13.01 -9.86 9.58
C GLU A 99 13.52 -9.62 11.00
N THR A 100 14.84 -9.53 11.14
CA THR A 100 15.49 -9.18 12.41
C THR A 100 15.26 -7.71 12.73
N GLY A 101 14.68 -7.44 13.90
CA GLY A 101 14.43 -6.07 14.34
C GLY A 101 13.18 -5.97 15.21
N TRP A 102 12.58 -4.80 15.20
CA TRP A 102 11.31 -4.55 15.89
C TRP A 102 10.47 -3.56 15.09
N GLN A 103 9.18 -3.69 15.19
CA GLN A 103 8.21 -2.77 14.62
C GLN A 103 7.01 -2.56 15.55
N VAL A 104 6.37 -1.42 15.39
CA VAL A 104 5.12 -1.08 16.06
C VAL A 104 4.09 -0.77 14.99
N SER A 105 2.95 -1.42 15.06
CA SER A 105 1.78 -1.11 14.25
C SER A 105 0.90 -0.13 15.00
N LEU A 106 0.53 0.96 14.34
CA LEU A 106 -0.36 1.99 14.88
C LEU A 106 -1.69 1.96 14.15
N GLN A 107 -2.75 2.18 14.92
CA GLN A 107 -4.08 2.41 14.40
C GLN A 107 -4.63 3.70 14.99
N ALA A 108 -5.19 4.55 14.14
CA ALA A 108 -5.99 5.69 14.52
C ALA A 108 -7.48 5.39 14.29
N GLN A 109 -8.33 5.84 15.20
CA GLN A 109 -9.78 5.73 15.09
C GLN A 109 -10.48 7.01 15.55
N SER A 110 -11.54 7.42 14.83
CA SER A 110 -12.45 8.51 15.23
C SER A 110 -13.86 8.14 14.79
N GLY A 111 -14.71 7.71 15.73
CA GLY A 111 -16.02 7.16 15.43
C GLY A 111 -15.95 5.96 14.48
N ASP A 112 -16.54 6.10 13.30
CA ASP A 112 -16.55 5.05 12.27
C ASP A 112 -15.37 5.16 11.28
N TYR A 113 -14.45 6.09 11.48
CA TYR A 113 -13.27 6.28 10.62
C TYR A 113 -12.05 5.63 11.23
N PHE A 114 -11.31 4.89 10.40
CA PHE A 114 -10.12 4.15 10.80
C PHE A 114 -8.97 4.39 9.83
N ASP A 115 -7.75 4.37 10.40
CA ASP A 115 -6.51 4.20 9.67
C ASP A 115 -5.65 3.17 10.40
N ARG A 116 -5.40 2.01 9.79
CA ARG A 116 -4.99 0.78 10.50
C ARG A 116 -3.60 0.26 10.16
N TYR A 117 -2.99 0.71 9.09
CA TYR A 117 -1.80 0.03 8.55
C TYR A 117 -0.52 0.82 8.71
N ASN A 118 -0.49 1.73 9.69
CA ASN A 118 0.67 2.55 9.97
C ASN A 118 1.70 1.76 10.75
N ARG A 119 2.97 1.82 10.33
CA ARG A 119 4.06 1.07 10.96
C ARG A 119 5.31 1.92 11.06
N PHE A 120 6.02 1.77 12.18
CA PHE A 120 7.37 2.31 12.33
C PHE A 120 8.24 1.32 13.10
N GLY A 121 9.56 1.42 12.93
CA GLY A 121 10.47 0.51 13.62
C GLY A 121 11.86 0.51 13.03
N CYS A 122 12.66 -0.46 13.47
CA CYS A 122 14.00 -0.69 12.95
C CYS A 122 14.16 -2.15 12.54
N LEU A 123 14.64 -2.36 11.31
CA LEU A 123 14.91 -3.68 10.74
C LEU A 123 16.36 -3.74 10.25
N GLU A 124 16.98 -4.93 10.30
CA GLU A 124 18.35 -5.12 9.83
C GLU A 124 18.49 -4.85 8.32
N SER A 125 17.46 -5.16 7.55
CA SER A 125 17.42 -4.99 6.10
C SER A 125 17.01 -3.59 5.65
N ALA A 126 16.46 -2.76 6.55
CA ALA A 126 16.01 -1.41 6.21
C ALA A 126 17.15 -0.39 6.23
N SER A 127 16.97 0.70 5.48
CA SER A 127 17.85 1.86 5.42
C SER A 127 17.33 2.99 6.31
N ASN A 128 18.20 3.95 6.64
CA ASN A 128 17.76 5.23 7.22
C ASN A 128 17.31 6.23 6.15
N GLU A 129 17.51 5.90 4.89
CA GLU A 129 16.98 6.60 3.74
C GLU A 129 15.76 5.83 3.23
N LEU A 130 14.90 6.48 2.46
CA LEU A 130 13.72 5.83 1.91
C LEU A 130 14.08 4.62 1.06
N ASP A 131 13.45 3.50 1.39
CA ASP A 131 13.62 2.24 0.68
C ASP A 131 12.27 1.50 0.47
N TRP A 132 12.33 0.23 0.13
CA TRP A 132 11.11 -0.54 -0.14
C TRP A 132 10.29 -0.89 1.11
N HIS A 133 10.82 -0.70 2.32
CA HIS A 133 10.09 -0.86 3.57
C HIS A 133 9.19 0.37 3.86
N ASP A 134 9.50 1.52 3.27
CA ASP A 134 8.75 2.75 3.46
C ASP A 134 7.61 2.85 2.45
N ASN A 135 6.40 2.86 2.94
CA ASN A 135 5.22 2.89 2.09
C ASN A 135 4.63 4.30 2.05
N PRO A 136 4.45 4.88 0.86
CA PRO A 136 3.82 6.19 0.74
C PRO A 136 2.35 6.13 1.15
N GLU A 137 1.92 7.17 1.85
CA GLU A 137 0.52 7.36 2.23
C GLU A 137 -0.34 7.69 1.00
N LEU A 138 -1.53 7.12 0.94
CA LEU A 138 -2.53 7.46 -0.05
C LEU A 138 -3.76 8.03 0.64
N LEU A 139 -4.05 9.30 0.39
CA LEU A 139 -5.23 9.96 0.95
C LEU A 139 -6.51 9.26 0.52
N SER A 140 -7.38 9.02 1.47
CA SER A 140 -8.69 8.42 1.25
C SER A 140 -9.64 9.42 0.57
N PRO A 141 -10.52 8.96 -0.35
CA PRO A 141 -11.52 9.81 -0.95
C PRO A 141 -12.64 10.16 0.05
N GLY A 142 -13.16 11.38 -0.04
CA GLY A 142 -14.28 11.84 0.80
C GLY A 142 -13.85 12.24 2.22
N ASN A 143 -14.69 11.92 3.21
CA ASN A 143 -14.33 12.07 4.61
C ASN A 143 -13.36 10.98 5.01
N TYR A 144 -12.34 11.32 5.79
CA TYR A 144 -11.27 10.39 6.13
C TYR A 144 -10.62 10.71 7.48
N LEU A 145 -9.94 9.73 8.02
CA LEU A 145 -8.89 9.84 9.02
C LEU A 145 -7.62 9.28 8.40
N SER A 146 -6.51 9.96 8.54
CA SER A 146 -5.19 9.51 8.08
C SER A 146 -4.16 9.84 9.14
N MET A 147 -3.29 8.88 9.42
CA MET A 147 -2.08 9.02 10.20
C MET A 147 -0.90 8.69 9.29
N ALA A 148 0.10 9.55 9.25
CA ALA A 148 1.26 9.34 8.41
C ALA A 148 2.55 9.78 9.11
N PHE A 149 3.66 9.17 8.74
CA PHE A 149 5.00 9.60 9.15
C PHE A 149 5.59 10.54 8.09
N ASN A 150 6.40 11.49 8.54
CA ASN A 150 7.06 12.45 7.66
C ASN A 150 8.41 11.88 7.18
N GLY A 151 8.46 11.42 5.94
CA GLY A 151 9.69 11.09 5.24
C GLY A 151 10.23 12.26 4.42
N VAL A 152 11.46 12.17 3.96
CA VAL A 152 12.09 13.21 3.13
C VAL A 152 12.66 12.59 1.85
N ILE A 153 12.24 13.10 0.69
CA ILE A 153 12.81 12.78 -0.62
C ILE A 153 13.28 14.07 -1.27
N GLU A 154 14.58 14.16 -1.63
CA GLU A 154 15.14 15.30 -2.38
C GLU A 154 14.73 16.68 -1.82
N ASN A 155 14.73 16.83 -0.50
CA ASN A 155 14.25 18.01 0.24
C ASN A 155 12.73 18.27 0.19
N SER A 156 11.95 17.31 -0.24
CA SER A 156 10.48 17.35 -0.18
C SER A 156 9.97 16.40 0.90
N ILE A 157 8.99 16.85 1.69
CA ILE A 157 8.32 16.00 2.67
C ILE A 157 7.35 15.09 1.92
N ILE A 158 7.41 13.80 2.23
CA ILE A 158 6.44 12.80 1.78
C ILE A 158 5.76 12.19 3.00
N ALA A 159 4.45 11.99 2.91
CA ALA A 159 3.71 11.26 3.91
C ALA A 159 3.88 9.75 3.70
N LEU A 160 4.15 9.01 4.77
CA LEU A 160 4.41 7.58 4.75
C LEU A 160 3.43 6.85 5.68
N THR A 161 2.81 5.79 5.20
CA THR A 161 2.07 4.82 6.01
C THR A 161 3.03 3.95 6.83
N SER A 162 4.23 3.64 6.30
CA SER A 162 5.29 2.99 7.05
C SER A 162 6.62 3.72 6.88
N ASP A 163 7.37 3.82 7.97
CA ASP A 163 8.74 4.36 8.06
C ASP A 163 9.57 3.38 8.88
N LEU A 164 10.26 2.46 8.20
CA LEU A 164 11.08 1.42 8.81
C LEU A 164 12.56 1.69 8.51
N ARG A 165 13.35 1.87 9.55
CA ARG A 165 14.75 2.31 9.46
C ARG A 165 15.73 1.22 9.81
N GLY A 166 16.99 1.41 9.43
CA GLY A 166 18.08 0.50 9.82
C GLY A 166 18.27 0.42 11.33
N LEU A 167 18.74 -0.74 11.82
CA LEU A 167 19.08 -0.92 13.23
C LEU A 167 20.13 0.13 13.64
N SER A 168 19.91 0.76 14.79
CA SER A 168 20.79 1.79 15.34
C SER A 168 20.86 1.69 16.85
N GLU A 169 22.06 1.93 17.42
CA GLU A 169 22.24 2.12 18.87
C GLU A 169 21.81 3.51 19.34
N ASN A 170 21.58 4.44 18.40
CA ASN A 170 21.14 5.79 18.70
C ASN A 170 19.61 5.85 18.85
N VAL A 171 19.16 6.86 19.57
CA VAL A 171 17.73 7.19 19.65
C VAL A 171 17.21 7.53 18.25
N GLN A 172 16.15 6.87 17.85
CA GLN A 172 15.40 7.18 16.64
C GLN A 172 14.12 7.96 17.02
N ILE A 173 13.75 8.91 16.19
CA ILE A 173 12.57 9.75 16.39
C ILE A 173 11.73 9.69 15.12
N TRP A 174 10.46 9.34 15.24
CA TRP A 174 9.48 9.38 14.16
C TRP A 174 8.52 10.52 14.39
N ASP A 175 8.40 11.41 13.42
CA ASP A 175 7.41 12.46 13.41
C ASP A 175 6.16 11.96 12.68
N GLY A 176 5.06 11.83 13.41
CA GLY A 176 3.76 11.42 12.86
C GLY A 176 2.78 12.59 12.85
N GLU A 177 1.99 12.66 11.81
CA GLU A 177 0.90 13.62 11.65
C GLU A 177 -0.44 12.88 11.54
N ILE A 178 -1.46 13.39 12.23
CA ILE A 178 -2.83 12.92 12.10
C ILE A 178 -3.63 14.01 11.42
N SER A 179 -4.28 13.65 10.34
CA SER A 179 -5.17 14.53 9.59
C SER A 179 -6.54 13.88 9.37
N GLY A 180 -7.55 14.68 9.14
CA GLY A 180 -8.88 14.15 8.89
C GLY A 180 -9.84 15.19 8.38
N LEU A 181 -10.88 14.71 7.70
CA LEU A 181 -11.99 15.50 7.19
C LEU A 181 -13.31 14.88 7.59
N GLY A 182 -14.22 15.71 8.11
CA GLY A 182 -15.58 15.28 8.50
C GLY A 182 -15.63 14.48 9.79
N LEU A 183 -14.58 14.53 10.62
CA LEU A 183 -14.54 13.88 11.92
C LEU A 183 -15.38 14.67 12.93
N SER A 184 -16.16 13.97 13.74
CA SER A 184 -16.97 14.56 14.83
C SER A 184 -16.52 14.10 16.21
N ASP A 185 -15.78 12.99 16.27
CA ASP A 185 -15.33 12.35 17.49
C ASP A 185 -13.83 12.58 17.73
N PRO A 186 -13.36 12.50 18.98
CA PRO A 186 -11.93 12.50 19.27
C PRO A 186 -11.19 11.37 18.54
N VAL A 187 -9.92 11.61 18.23
CA VAL A 187 -9.07 10.56 17.67
C VAL A 187 -8.44 9.76 18.80
N GLU A 188 -8.60 8.46 18.73
CA GLU A 188 -7.97 7.48 19.62
C GLU A 188 -6.84 6.77 18.87
N LEU A 189 -5.70 6.59 19.54
CA LEU A 189 -4.57 5.83 19.04
C LEU A 189 -4.42 4.52 19.82
N SER A 190 -4.21 3.43 19.10
CA SER A 190 -3.83 2.14 19.64
C SER A 190 -2.62 1.58 18.90
N TRP A 191 -1.88 0.67 19.53
CA TRP A 191 -0.68 0.07 18.97
C TRP A 191 -0.47 -1.36 19.40
N GLU A 192 0.24 -2.10 18.56
CA GLU A 192 0.72 -3.46 18.81
C GLU A 192 2.22 -3.54 18.46
N SER A 193 2.98 -4.36 19.20
CA SER A 193 4.43 -4.54 19.05
C SER A 193 4.82 -6.01 19.07
#